data_01d139cb67d4059c07e27aadd2e2e3c8
#
_entry.id   01d139cb67d4059c07e27aadd2e2e3c8
#
_cell.length_a   1.000
_cell.length_b   1.000
_cell.length_c   1.000
_cell.angle_alpha   90.00
_cell.angle_beta   90.00
_cell.angle_gamma   90.00
#
_symmetry.space_group_name_H-M   'P 1'
#
loop_
_entity.id
_entity.type
_entity.pdbx_description
1 polymer ?
#
loop_
_entity_poly.entity_id
_entity_poly.type
_entity_poly.pdbx_seq_one_letter_code
_entity_poly.pdbx_strand_id
1 'polypeptide(L)'
;MTREELRDQLFAPVLQWTRLGRQSSRLMTASTAVLSYRSRRLLRAGAISRQADWDEVARMTREKVEVPLEAATAMAVAAVPAVRQFWTHAGLSMLACTSDTLSLAGSRSAEDSRERQVALCTTLINASVGWFRLFGTVAEIAGQGVSPVLRQVEANAERLARR
;
A
#
# COMPACT_ATOMS: atom_id res chain seq x y z
N MET A 1 -19.34 15.95 11.29
CA MET A 1 -18.10 15.18 11.54
C MET A 1 -17.59 15.53 12.92
N THR A 2 -17.48 14.55 13.82
CA THR A 2 -16.95 14.75 15.17
C THR A 2 -15.43 14.88 15.17
N ARG A 3 -14.84 15.43 16.26
CA ARG A 3 -13.37 15.52 16.39
C ARG A 3 -12.70 14.14 16.36
N GLU A 4 -13.37 13.12 16.89
CA GLU A 4 -12.88 11.74 16.90
C GLU A 4 -12.87 11.15 15.51
N GLU A 5 -13.94 11.30 14.73
CA GLU A 5 -14.02 10.86 13.34
C GLU A 5 -12.93 11.51 12.47
N LEU A 6 -12.68 12.82 12.66
CA LEU A 6 -11.64 13.53 11.93
C LEU A 6 -10.24 13.00 12.29
N ARG A 7 -9.99 12.79 13.58
CA ARG A 7 -8.72 12.23 14.05
C ARG A 7 -8.48 10.86 13.45
N ASP A 8 -9.46 9.95 13.51
CA ASP A 8 -9.33 8.59 13.01
C ASP A 8 -9.12 8.58 11.48
N GLN A 9 -9.78 9.48 10.76
CA GLN A 9 -9.58 9.64 9.32
C GLN A 9 -8.18 10.15 8.95
N LEU A 10 -7.59 11.02 9.76
CA LEU A 10 -6.24 11.53 9.53
C LEU A 10 -5.15 10.55 9.96
N PHE A 11 -5.38 9.73 11.00
CA PHE A 11 -4.36 8.78 11.46
C PHE A 11 -4.38 7.45 10.71
N ALA A 12 -5.53 7.03 10.15
CA ALA A 12 -5.62 5.76 9.41
C ALA A 12 -4.56 5.62 8.29
N PRO A 13 -4.35 6.60 7.41
CA PRO A 13 -3.30 6.52 6.39
C PRO A 13 -1.89 6.39 6.98
N VAL A 14 -1.59 7.12 8.05
CA VAL A 14 -0.29 7.04 8.73
C VAL A 14 -0.05 5.64 9.30
N LEU A 15 -1.07 5.03 9.90
CA LEU A 15 -1.00 3.67 10.41
C LEU A 15 -0.81 2.64 9.29
N GLN A 16 -1.45 2.83 8.13
CA GLN A 16 -1.31 1.96 6.96
C GLN A 16 0.14 2.01 6.42
N TRP A 17 0.71 3.19 6.27
CA TRP A 17 2.11 3.37 5.88
C TRP A 17 3.10 2.80 6.91
N THR A 18 2.81 2.97 8.20
CA THR A 18 3.62 2.39 9.28
C THR A 18 3.58 0.84 9.26
N ARG A 19 2.42 0.24 8.95
CA ARG A 19 2.29 -1.21 8.76
C ARG A 19 3.12 -1.68 7.58
N LEU A 20 2.99 -1.02 6.43
CA LEU A 20 3.77 -1.32 5.23
C LEU A 20 5.28 -1.21 5.52
N GLY A 21 5.72 -0.16 6.19
CA GLY A 21 7.11 0.02 6.60
C GLY A 21 7.63 -1.13 7.48
N ARG A 22 6.83 -1.60 8.44
CA ARG A 22 7.17 -2.77 9.28
C ARG A 22 7.24 -4.06 8.47
N GLN A 23 6.29 -4.31 7.55
CA GLN A 23 6.32 -5.47 6.67
C GLN A 23 7.56 -5.46 5.77
N SER A 24 7.88 -4.31 5.18
CA SER A 24 9.08 -4.14 4.35
C SER A 24 10.37 -4.36 5.13
N SER A 25 10.47 -3.85 6.36
CA SER A 25 11.62 -4.09 7.24
C SER A 25 11.79 -5.58 7.58
N ARG A 26 10.71 -6.28 7.92
CA ARG A 26 10.73 -7.73 8.15
C ARG A 26 11.16 -8.49 6.90
N LEU A 27 10.64 -8.11 5.73
CA LEU A 27 11.02 -8.70 4.45
C LEU A 27 12.53 -8.53 4.19
N MET A 28 13.07 -7.34 4.39
CA MET A 28 14.51 -7.07 4.24
C MET A 28 15.35 -7.94 5.18
N THR A 29 14.98 -8.02 6.45
CA THR A 29 15.69 -8.82 7.45
C THR A 29 15.68 -10.31 7.08
N ALA A 30 14.51 -10.86 6.76
CA ALA A 30 14.39 -12.27 6.37
C ALA A 30 15.11 -12.58 5.05
N SER A 31 15.05 -11.68 4.07
CA SER A 31 15.78 -11.82 2.79
C SER A 31 17.29 -11.84 3.00
N THR A 32 17.81 -10.98 3.87
CA THR A 32 19.24 -10.94 4.21
C THR A 32 19.68 -12.25 4.87
N ALA A 33 18.88 -12.82 5.76
CA ALA A 33 19.17 -14.11 6.38
C ALA A 33 19.22 -15.25 5.36
N VAL A 34 18.24 -15.32 4.44
CA VAL A 34 18.22 -16.32 3.36
C VAL A 34 19.42 -16.17 2.44
N LEU A 35 19.73 -14.93 2.03
CA LEU A 35 20.86 -14.65 1.14
C LEU A 35 22.19 -15.03 1.79
N SER A 36 22.42 -14.64 3.04
CA SER A 36 23.65 -14.95 3.76
C SER A 36 23.86 -16.47 3.94
N TYR A 37 22.80 -17.20 4.25
CA TYR A 37 22.86 -18.66 4.35
C TYR A 37 23.23 -19.31 3.01
N ARG A 38 22.56 -18.91 1.94
CA ARG A 38 22.82 -19.44 0.58
C ARG A 38 24.23 -19.12 0.10
N SER A 39 24.70 -17.90 0.31
CA SER A 39 26.07 -17.49 -0.07
C SER A 39 27.12 -18.32 0.67
N ARG A 40 26.97 -18.52 1.99
CA ARG A 40 27.87 -19.37 2.78
C ARG A 40 27.88 -20.82 2.30
N ARG A 41 26.71 -21.37 1.93
CA ARG A 41 26.61 -22.73 1.42
C ARG A 41 27.29 -22.89 0.06
N LEU A 42 27.09 -21.95 -0.87
CA LEU A 42 27.77 -21.95 -2.18
C LEU A 42 29.30 -21.85 -2.04
N LEU A 43 29.78 -20.98 -1.14
CA LEU A 43 31.22 -20.85 -0.86
C LEU A 43 31.84 -22.14 -0.30
N ARG A 44 31.09 -22.92 0.49
CA ARG A 44 31.56 -24.18 1.08
C ARG A 44 31.47 -25.36 0.11
N ALA A 45 30.49 -25.37 -0.77
CA ALA A 45 30.18 -26.52 -1.62
C ALA A 45 31.02 -26.59 -2.92
N GLY A 46 31.68 -25.51 -3.33
CA GLY A 46 32.52 -25.43 -4.53
C GLY A 46 31.78 -25.60 -5.86
N ALA A 47 30.93 -26.60 -6.02
CA ALA A 47 30.08 -26.84 -7.18
C ALA A 47 28.78 -27.54 -6.79
N ILE A 48 27.72 -27.34 -7.59
CA ILE A 48 26.42 -28.02 -7.45
C ILE A 48 26.62 -29.50 -7.79
N SER A 49 26.81 -30.34 -6.79
CA SER A 49 27.17 -31.75 -7.00
C SER A 49 26.16 -32.76 -6.46
N ARG A 50 25.17 -32.32 -5.69
CA ARG A 50 24.18 -33.21 -5.05
C ARG A 50 22.79 -33.02 -5.61
N GLN A 51 22.00 -34.12 -5.71
CA GLN A 51 20.59 -34.07 -6.13
C GLN A 51 19.77 -33.07 -5.30
N ALA A 52 20.04 -32.98 -3.99
CA ALA A 52 19.40 -32.02 -3.11
C ALA A 52 19.64 -30.56 -3.49
N ASP A 53 20.71 -30.26 -4.20
CA ASP A 53 21.01 -28.89 -4.67
C ASP A 53 20.21 -28.58 -5.93
N TRP A 54 19.96 -29.55 -6.79
CA TRP A 54 19.07 -29.41 -7.95
C TRP A 54 17.60 -29.23 -7.55
N ASP A 55 17.12 -29.97 -6.56
CA ASP A 55 15.79 -29.82 -6.01
C ASP A 55 15.59 -28.42 -5.40
N GLU A 56 16.62 -27.89 -4.72
CA GLU A 56 16.59 -26.54 -4.20
C GLU A 56 16.56 -25.48 -5.31
N VAL A 57 17.36 -25.65 -6.38
CA VAL A 57 17.35 -24.76 -7.55
C VAL A 57 15.99 -24.78 -8.25
N ALA A 58 15.40 -25.96 -8.47
CA ALA A 58 14.07 -26.09 -9.06
C ALA A 58 12.99 -25.39 -8.22
N ARG A 59 13.04 -25.54 -6.90
CA ARG A 59 12.16 -24.85 -5.96
C ARG A 59 12.32 -23.33 -6.05
N MET A 60 13.55 -22.83 -6.05
CA MET A 60 13.85 -21.40 -6.18
C MET A 60 13.31 -20.81 -7.48
N THR A 61 13.37 -21.55 -8.57
CA THR A 61 12.84 -21.11 -9.88
C THR A 61 11.33 -21.02 -9.85
N ARG A 62 10.65 -22.00 -9.26
CA ARG A 62 9.20 -22.00 -9.08
C ARG A 62 8.74 -20.83 -8.22
N GLU A 63 9.36 -20.62 -7.05
CA GLU A 63 9.06 -19.53 -6.16
C GLU A 63 9.18 -18.15 -6.82
N LYS A 64 10.13 -17.99 -7.76
CA LYS A 64 10.33 -16.74 -8.51
C LYS A 64 9.20 -16.42 -9.50
N VAL A 65 8.36 -17.38 -9.82
CA VAL A 65 7.19 -17.19 -10.69
C VAL A 65 5.90 -17.14 -9.89
N GLU A 66 5.70 -18.09 -8.98
CA GLU A 66 4.46 -18.24 -8.21
C GLU A 66 4.25 -17.06 -7.25
N VAL A 67 5.29 -16.68 -6.49
CA VAL A 67 5.16 -15.63 -5.47
C VAL A 67 4.89 -14.24 -6.06
N PRO A 68 5.59 -13.77 -7.10
CA PRO A 68 5.25 -12.52 -7.77
C PRO A 68 3.85 -12.53 -8.38
N LEU A 69 3.39 -13.66 -8.92
CA LEU A 69 2.05 -13.79 -9.48
C LEU A 69 0.99 -13.69 -8.38
N GLU A 70 1.18 -14.36 -7.24
CA GLU A 70 0.31 -14.24 -6.07
C GLU A 70 0.26 -12.79 -5.56
N ALA A 71 1.43 -12.14 -5.45
CA ALA A 71 1.54 -10.75 -5.04
C ALA A 71 0.80 -9.80 -6.00
N ALA A 72 1.00 -9.96 -7.31
CA ALA A 72 0.34 -9.15 -8.34
C ALA A 72 -1.18 -9.36 -8.31
N THR A 73 -1.64 -10.59 -8.14
CA THR A 73 -3.07 -10.92 -8.03
C THR A 73 -3.68 -10.28 -6.78
N ALA A 74 -3.02 -10.38 -5.63
CA ALA A 74 -3.48 -9.76 -4.39
C ALA A 74 -3.58 -8.24 -4.51
N MET A 75 -2.59 -7.60 -5.13
CA MET A 75 -2.62 -6.16 -5.41
C MET A 75 -3.74 -5.79 -6.38
N ALA A 76 -3.92 -6.54 -7.46
CA ALA A 76 -4.97 -6.29 -8.45
C ALA A 76 -6.36 -6.36 -7.83
N VAL A 77 -6.64 -7.39 -7.03
CA VAL A 77 -7.91 -7.55 -6.31
C VAL A 77 -8.14 -6.38 -5.35
N ALA A 78 -7.12 -5.99 -4.59
CA ALA A 78 -7.21 -4.87 -3.65
C ALA A 78 -7.36 -3.51 -4.37
N ALA A 79 -6.83 -3.36 -5.59
CA ALA A 79 -6.91 -2.13 -6.36
C ALA A 79 -8.31 -1.84 -6.91
N VAL A 80 -9.13 -2.84 -7.21
CA VAL A 80 -10.47 -2.66 -7.80
C VAL A 80 -11.35 -1.71 -6.99
N PRO A 81 -11.60 -1.94 -5.68
CA PRO A 81 -12.40 -1.02 -4.89
C PRO A 81 -11.73 0.36 -4.74
N ALA A 82 -10.41 0.42 -4.68
CA ALA A 82 -9.65 1.66 -4.57
C ALA A 82 -9.80 2.55 -5.82
N VAL A 83 -9.71 1.97 -7.01
CA VAL A 83 -9.93 2.67 -8.29
C VAL A 83 -11.36 3.22 -8.35
N ARG A 84 -12.36 2.45 -7.96
CA ARG A 84 -13.74 2.93 -7.88
C ARG A 84 -13.88 4.10 -6.90
N GLN A 85 -13.31 3.98 -5.71
CA GLN A 85 -13.30 5.05 -4.71
C GLN A 85 -12.63 6.32 -5.25
N PHE A 86 -11.48 6.17 -5.92
CA PHE A 86 -10.76 7.28 -6.54
C PHE A 86 -11.65 8.06 -7.51
N TRP A 87 -12.25 7.39 -8.48
CA TRP A 87 -13.10 8.05 -9.48
C TRP A 87 -14.36 8.68 -8.88
N THR A 88 -14.99 8.00 -7.91
CA THR A 88 -16.15 8.55 -7.20
C THR A 88 -15.76 9.80 -6.42
N HIS A 89 -14.66 9.76 -5.67
CA HIS A 89 -14.20 10.90 -4.89
C HIS A 89 -13.77 12.07 -5.79
N ALA A 90 -13.01 11.80 -6.84
CA ALA A 90 -12.57 12.81 -7.81
C ALA A 90 -13.77 13.50 -8.47
N GLY A 91 -14.74 12.73 -8.98
CA GLY A 91 -15.94 13.26 -9.61
C GLY A 91 -16.78 14.11 -8.67
N LEU A 92 -17.09 13.60 -7.48
CA LEU A 92 -17.89 14.34 -6.49
C LEU A 92 -17.17 15.60 -6.00
N SER A 93 -15.86 15.52 -5.73
CA SER A 93 -15.07 16.69 -5.30
C SER A 93 -15.01 17.76 -6.38
N MET A 94 -14.83 17.35 -7.65
CA MET A 94 -14.80 18.29 -8.78
C MET A 94 -16.15 18.98 -8.95
N LEU A 95 -17.26 18.24 -8.90
CA LEU A 95 -18.60 18.80 -9.00
C LEU A 95 -18.90 19.77 -7.86
N ALA A 96 -18.58 19.40 -6.62
CA ALA A 96 -18.80 20.23 -5.45
C ALA A 96 -17.97 21.53 -5.52
N CYS A 97 -16.66 21.43 -5.80
CA CYS A 97 -15.81 22.60 -5.93
C CYS A 97 -16.26 23.54 -7.08
N THR A 98 -16.69 22.97 -8.22
CA THR A 98 -17.20 23.77 -9.33
C THR A 98 -18.49 24.47 -8.95
N SER A 99 -19.43 23.77 -8.31
CA SER A 99 -20.69 24.34 -7.83
C SER A 99 -20.47 25.49 -6.85
N ASP A 100 -19.60 25.31 -5.85
CA ASP A 100 -19.32 26.32 -4.84
C ASP A 100 -18.57 27.51 -5.44
N THR A 101 -17.66 27.29 -6.39
CA THR A 101 -16.98 28.37 -7.12
C THR A 101 -17.94 29.21 -7.93
N LEU A 102 -18.86 28.56 -8.68
CA LEU A 102 -19.90 29.27 -9.45
C LEU A 102 -20.87 30.00 -8.51
N SER A 103 -21.23 29.40 -7.39
CA SER A 103 -22.05 30.02 -6.35
C SER A 103 -21.38 31.29 -5.82
N LEU A 104 -20.08 31.22 -5.48
CA LEU A 104 -19.30 32.36 -5.00
C LEU A 104 -19.23 33.48 -6.05
N ALA A 105 -19.02 33.14 -7.32
CA ALA A 105 -18.99 34.10 -8.41
C ALA A 105 -20.36 34.81 -8.62
N GLY A 106 -21.46 34.17 -8.23
CA GLY A 106 -22.81 34.73 -8.29
C GLY A 106 -23.25 35.48 -7.03
N SER A 107 -22.36 35.75 -6.08
CA SER A 107 -22.69 36.46 -4.84
C SER A 107 -23.12 37.91 -5.11
N ARG A 108 -24.16 38.37 -4.38
CA ARG A 108 -24.78 39.69 -4.59
C ARG A 108 -24.53 40.69 -3.45
N SER A 109 -23.98 40.22 -2.33
CA SER A 109 -23.65 41.04 -1.16
C SER A 109 -22.34 40.55 -0.52
N ALA A 110 -21.73 41.39 0.32
CA ALA A 110 -20.53 41.03 1.07
C ALA A 110 -20.77 39.89 2.08
N GLU A 111 -21.97 39.84 2.65
CA GLU A 111 -22.37 38.77 3.60
C GLU A 111 -22.58 37.44 2.88
N ASP A 112 -23.34 37.44 1.77
CA ASP A 112 -23.55 36.30 0.89
C ASP A 112 -22.19 35.77 0.36
N SER A 113 -21.28 36.65 -0.03
CA SER A 113 -19.92 36.28 -0.47
C SER A 113 -19.13 35.57 0.65
N ARG A 114 -19.22 36.04 1.89
CA ARG A 114 -18.53 35.43 3.04
C ARG A 114 -19.05 34.04 3.34
N GLU A 115 -20.37 33.84 3.33
CA GLU A 115 -20.98 32.51 3.55
C GLU A 115 -20.55 31.52 2.49
N ARG A 116 -20.56 31.93 1.21
CA ARG A 116 -20.14 31.07 0.09
C ARG A 116 -18.64 30.77 0.10
N GLN A 117 -17.80 31.72 0.57
CA GLN A 117 -16.38 31.44 0.81
C GLN A 117 -16.18 30.35 1.88
N VAL A 118 -16.91 30.42 2.98
CA VAL A 118 -16.87 29.39 4.04
C VAL A 118 -17.30 28.04 3.49
N ALA A 119 -18.36 27.99 2.68
CA ALA A 119 -18.82 26.76 2.03
C ALA A 119 -17.72 26.17 1.12
N LEU A 120 -17.13 26.97 0.22
CA LEU A 120 -16.04 26.55 -0.65
C LEU A 120 -14.83 26.05 0.14
N CYS A 121 -14.42 26.77 1.19
CA CYS A 121 -13.31 26.34 2.06
C CYS A 121 -13.62 24.98 2.71
N THR A 122 -14.84 24.77 3.17
CA THR A 122 -15.28 23.50 3.77
C THR A 122 -15.21 22.37 2.76
N THR A 123 -15.67 22.60 1.53
CA THR A 123 -15.59 21.64 0.43
C THR A 123 -14.15 21.28 0.09
N LEU A 124 -13.25 22.26 0.01
CA LEU A 124 -11.83 22.03 -0.25
C LEU A 124 -11.15 21.22 0.87
N ILE A 125 -11.48 21.51 2.14
CA ILE A 125 -10.98 20.73 3.28
C ILE A 125 -11.46 19.29 3.19
N ASN A 126 -12.76 19.06 2.95
CA ASN A 126 -13.33 17.72 2.84
C ASN A 126 -12.74 16.94 1.66
N ALA A 127 -12.53 17.59 0.53
CA ALA A 127 -11.85 17.01 -0.63
C ALA A 127 -10.42 16.58 -0.26
N SER A 128 -9.66 17.45 0.41
CA SER A 128 -8.29 17.18 0.84
C SER A 128 -8.19 16.01 1.82
N VAL A 129 -9.10 15.90 2.79
CA VAL A 129 -9.19 14.76 3.72
C VAL A 129 -9.48 13.48 2.95
N GLY A 130 -10.39 13.51 1.97
CA GLY A 130 -10.68 12.36 1.12
C GLY A 130 -9.48 11.90 0.30
N TRP A 131 -8.72 12.82 -0.29
CA TRP A 131 -7.48 12.51 -0.99
C TRP A 131 -6.41 11.91 -0.08
N PHE A 132 -6.28 12.44 1.14
CA PHE A 132 -5.35 11.90 2.12
C PHE A 132 -5.70 10.44 2.52
N ARG A 133 -6.98 10.11 2.62
CA ARG A 133 -7.44 8.72 2.84
C ARG A 133 -7.08 7.80 1.69
N LEU A 134 -7.27 8.25 0.45
CA LEU A 134 -6.88 7.48 -0.74
C LEU A 134 -5.38 7.21 -0.78
N PHE A 135 -4.56 8.15 -0.31
CA PHE A 135 -3.13 7.92 -0.14
C PHE A 135 -2.82 6.75 0.81
N GLY A 136 -3.58 6.60 1.90
CA GLY A 136 -3.49 5.43 2.77
C GLY A 136 -3.85 4.12 2.08
N THR A 137 -4.87 4.13 1.20
CA THR A 137 -5.29 2.94 0.43
C THR A 137 -4.16 2.42 -0.48
N VAL A 138 -3.29 3.29 -0.98
CA VAL A 138 -2.10 2.87 -1.75
C VAL A 138 -1.16 2.02 -0.90
N ALA A 139 -0.93 2.42 0.36
CA ALA A 139 -0.12 1.63 1.28
C ALA A 139 -0.75 0.26 1.62
N GLU A 140 -2.08 0.20 1.70
CA GLU A 140 -2.81 -1.04 1.91
C GLU A 140 -2.66 -1.99 0.72
N ILE A 141 -2.86 -1.51 -0.51
CA ILE A 141 -2.66 -2.29 -1.75
C ILE A 141 -1.22 -2.82 -1.81
N ALA A 142 -0.22 -1.96 -1.57
CA ALA A 142 1.17 -2.37 -1.54
C ALA A 142 1.44 -3.43 -0.45
N GLY A 143 0.82 -3.30 0.71
CA GLY A 143 0.89 -4.28 1.80
C GLY A 143 0.34 -5.66 1.42
N GLN A 144 -0.73 -5.71 0.63
CA GLN A 144 -1.27 -6.97 0.09
C GLN A 144 -0.26 -7.66 -0.84
N GLY A 145 0.47 -6.90 -1.66
CA GLY A 145 1.54 -7.44 -2.52
C GLY A 145 2.77 -7.90 -1.75
N VAL A 146 3.15 -7.18 -0.69
CA VAL A 146 4.30 -7.55 0.16
C VAL A 146 4.02 -8.81 0.99
N SER A 147 2.78 -9.03 1.39
CA SER A 147 2.40 -10.11 2.31
C SER A 147 2.76 -11.52 1.82
N PRO A 148 2.45 -11.97 0.58
CA PRO A 148 2.84 -13.29 0.10
C PRO A 148 4.36 -13.44 -0.02
N VAL A 149 5.06 -12.39 -0.45
CA VAL A 149 6.53 -12.40 -0.53
C VAL A 149 7.15 -12.55 0.85
N LEU A 150 6.66 -11.82 1.84
CA LEU A 150 7.13 -11.91 3.22
C LEU A 150 6.93 -13.32 3.81
N ARG A 151 5.74 -13.90 3.66
CA ARG A 151 5.45 -15.28 4.12
C ARG A 151 6.42 -16.28 3.53
N GLN A 152 6.67 -16.19 2.22
CA GLN A 152 7.58 -17.11 1.54
C GLN A 152 9.02 -16.94 2.00
N VAL A 153 9.49 -15.72 2.16
CA VAL A 153 10.88 -15.45 2.60
C VAL A 153 11.08 -15.87 4.06
N GLU A 154 10.11 -15.62 4.94
CA GLU A 154 10.15 -16.07 6.34
C GLU A 154 10.16 -17.61 6.43
N ALA A 155 9.28 -18.30 5.69
CA ALA A 155 9.27 -19.76 5.62
C ALA A 155 10.60 -20.33 5.11
N ASN A 156 11.21 -19.69 4.11
CA ASN A 156 12.53 -20.06 3.61
C ASN A 156 13.63 -19.82 4.66
N ALA A 157 13.61 -18.71 5.39
CA ALA A 157 14.56 -18.42 6.46
C ALA A 157 14.48 -19.47 7.57
N GLU A 158 13.29 -19.81 8.03
CA GLU A 158 13.07 -20.85 9.05
C GLU A 158 13.53 -22.23 8.59
N ARG A 159 13.19 -22.62 7.36
CA ARG A 159 13.60 -23.89 6.78
C ARG A 159 15.13 -24.02 6.68
N LEU A 160 15.80 -22.93 6.30
CA LEU A 160 17.26 -22.91 6.18
C LEU A 160 17.95 -22.86 7.54
N ALA A 161 17.35 -22.27 8.55
CA ALA A 161 17.90 -22.23 9.89
C ALA A 161 17.88 -23.60 10.61
N ARG A 162 16.99 -24.53 10.19
CA ARG A 162 16.88 -25.91 10.73
C ARG A 162 17.85 -26.90 10.08
N ARG A 163 18.61 -26.50 9.08
CA ARG A 163 19.59 -27.32 8.34
C ARG A 163 21.02 -27.00 8.76
#